data_fa38ccbdec700914eb8d11500b946d40
#
_entry.id   fa38ccbdec700914eb8d11500b946d40
#
_cell.length_a   1.000
_cell.length_b   1.000
_cell.length_c   1.000
_cell.angle_alpha   90.00
_cell.angle_beta   90.00
_cell.angle_gamma   90.00
#
_symmetry.space_group_name_H-M   'P 1'
#
loop_
_entity.id
_entity.type
_entity.pdbx_description
1 polymer ?
#
loop_
_entity_poly.entity_id
_entity_poly.type
_entity_poly.pdbx_seq_one_letter_code
_entity_poly.pdbx_strand_id
1 'polypeptide(L)'
;MFEIKDDLKHRSALVMTTTSTWFALRNPTFRIIWIASIISGCCVSAQDTAALWLMNRLGSSSFQLSLMATAAALPFFLFTLPAGAAADTVDRKRMLIGTNLWLSVSAALLALIGWNGLISPPLILVAVFFIGIGFAFNAPTYSSAITDIVSRQELSSAVTLGGVQMNLGSILGPAIGGSLLSVIGPYTVFSINSACFLLVAAAVLAWRRLYCRLPLEKFAQSLIGAIRYVRYTPGVQVVLARNLLFAIVISAIPALLPIVALKKLHFSPGELGLVFTSMGIGALLCAVLVLPFGRAKFSPNLLTLVANMLLCAVFAVMALARAQLLLFVVSGFAGIAWTLAASELWVAAQRSMPEWARGRLSAVHMMSSQGGMALGAIGWGTLVTLTNVDLTLFVAALVLLPLSLLLRPLSIDFTEHLNIEPSPLPTRFHRFPRFPKPEDGPVVIYMDYRIAPESRESFLLAMHGMRSLMLRNGATTWQLQQDLEDPNRFRMEMLVASWSEHLRQHERMTKFEVETWEIAASYHLDGEPVPVHHFLSVDREVLLLGHTAK
;
A
#
# COMPACT_ATOMS: atom_id res chain seq x y z
N MET A 1 -9.64 23.52 -38.07
CA MET A 1 -9.35 22.34 -37.27
C MET A 1 -7.92 22.28 -36.72
N PHE A 2 -6.96 23.02 -37.27
CA PHE A 2 -5.56 23.14 -36.78
C PHE A 2 -5.40 24.20 -35.69
N GLU A 3 -6.13 25.32 -35.71
CA GLU A 3 -6.05 26.39 -34.70
C GLU A 3 -6.58 25.98 -33.31
N ILE A 4 -7.57 25.06 -33.21
CA ILE A 4 -8.13 24.61 -31.95
C ILE A 4 -7.15 23.65 -31.19
N LYS A 5 -6.27 22.94 -31.91
CA LYS A 5 -5.25 22.09 -31.31
C LYS A 5 -4.08 22.85 -30.67
N ASP A 6 -3.72 24.00 -31.22
CA ASP A 6 -2.63 24.84 -30.68
C ASP A 6 -3.11 25.64 -29.46
N ASP A 7 -4.38 26.09 -29.44
CA ASP A 7 -4.97 26.77 -28.29
C ASP A 7 -5.16 25.82 -27.09
N LEU A 8 -5.48 24.51 -27.33
CA LEU A 8 -5.52 23.47 -26.31
C LEU A 8 -4.12 23.07 -25.79
N LYS A 9 -3.09 23.09 -26.65
CA LYS A 9 -1.69 22.89 -26.22
C LYS A 9 -1.15 24.09 -25.44
N HIS A 10 -1.49 25.31 -25.82
CA HIS A 10 -1.11 26.51 -25.06
C HIS A 10 -1.87 26.62 -23.73
N ARG A 11 -3.14 26.22 -23.65
CA ARG A 11 -3.88 26.17 -22.40
C ARG A 11 -3.40 25.05 -21.48
N SER A 12 -2.99 23.88 -21.99
CA SER A 12 -2.37 22.83 -21.18
C SER A 12 -0.94 23.18 -20.73
N ALA A 13 -0.19 23.94 -21.50
CA ALA A 13 1.15 24.44 -21.12
C ALA A 13 1.09 25.60 -20.10
N LEU A 14 0.03 26.42 -20.12
CA LEU A 14 -0.14 27.55 -19.18
C LEU A 14 -0.71 27.12 -17.81
N VAL A 15 -1.17 25.87 -17.64
CA VAL A 15 -1.68 25.33 -16.36
C VAL A 15 -0.59 24.61 -15.56
N MET A 16 0.60 24.40 -16.09
CA MET A 16 1.78 24.08 -15.29
C MET A 16 2.39 25.34 -14.66
N THR A 17 1.59 26.15 -13.99
CA THR A 17 2.13 27.00 -12.93
C THR A 17 2.66 26.04 -11.87
N THR A 18 3.95 26.05 -11.64
CA THR A 18 4.62 25.38 -10.52
C THR A 18 3.99 25.92 -9.22
N THR A 19 2.89 25.30 -8.81
CA THR A 19 2.28 25.65 -7.53
C THR A 19 3.32 25.34 -6.45
N SER A 20 3.72 26.37 -5.71
CA SER A 20 4.67 26.23 -4.60
C SER A 20 4.29 25.03 -3.72
N THR A 21 5.27 24.22 -3.31
CA THR A 21 5.09 23.09 -2.38
C THR A 21 4.29 23.49 -1.13
N TRP A 22 4.34 24.77 -0.76
CA TRP A 22 3.68 25.35 0.41
C TRP A 22 2.28 25.89 0.15
N PHE A 23 1.75 25.72 -1.07
CA PHE A 23 0.49 26.32 -1.49
C PHE A 23 -0.71 25.87 -0.65
N ALA A 24 -0.80 24.59 -0.28
CA ALA A 24 -1.88 24.05 0.54
C ALA A 24 -1.94 24.64 1.98
N LEU A 25 -0.82 25.20 2.50
CA LEU A 25 -0.82 25.85 3.82
C LEU A 25 -1.58 27.20 3.85
N ARG A 26 -1.98 27.73 2.70
CA ARG A 26 -2.88 28.89 2.63
C ARG A 26 -4.28 28.54 3.13
N ASN A 27 -4.69 27.25 3.01
CA ASN A 27 -5.93 26.77 3.58
C ASN A 27 -5.79 26.66 5.11
N PRO A 28 -6.51 27.44 5.91
CA PRO A 28 -6.35 27.47 7.37
C PRO A 28 -6.71 26.13 8.02
N THR A 29 -7.74 25.44 7.51
CA THR A 29 -8.15 24.12 8.02
C THR A 29 -7.04 23.08 7.80
N PHE A 30 -6.51 23.00 6.57
CA PHE A 30 -5.40 22.10 6.26
C PHE A 30 -4.17 22.42 7.13
N ARG A 31 -3.79 23.68 7.25
CA ARG A 31 -2.64 24.12 8.03
C ARG A 31 -2.73 23.70 9.50
N ILE A 32 -3.90 23.90 10.15
CA ILE A 32 -4.10 23.53 11.56
C ILE A 32 -3.99 22.02 11.73
N ILE A 33 -4.66 21.23 10.89
CA ILE A 33 -4.62 19.77 10.96
C ILE A 33 -3.20 19.26 10.65
N TRP A 34 -2.51 19.82 9.67
CA TRP A 34 -1.16 19.44 9.30
C TRP A 34 -0.14 19.70 10.41
N ILE A 35 -0.17 20.88 11.06
CA ILE A 35 0.69 21.19 12.21
C ILE A 35 0.39 20.26 13.38
N ALA A 36 -0.88 20.05 13.73
CA ALA A 36 -1.28 19.13 14.78
C ALA A 36 -0.79 17.70 14.51
N SER A 37 -0.85 17.27 13.25
CA SER A 37 -0.39 15.95 12.83
C SER A 37 1.14 15.80 12.86
N ILE A 38 1.92 16.86 12.60
CA ILE A 38 3.39 16.85 12.80
C ILE A 38 3.71 16.65 14.29
N ILE A 39 3.10 17.44 15.15
CA ILE A 39 3.31 17.35 16.60
C ILE A 39 2.96 15.93 17.09
N SER A 40 1.79 15.42 16.67
CA SER A 40 1.35 14.06 17.00
C SER A 40 2.33 13.00 16.47
N GLY A 41 2.81 13.13 15.23
CA GLY A 41 3.78 12.21 14.64
C GLY A 41 5.11 12.17 15.39
N CYS A 42 5.60 13.33 15.87
CA CYS A 42 6.78 13.39 16.73
C CYS A 42 6.52 12.72 18.08
N CYS A 43 5.35 12.94 18.69
CA CYS A 43 5.00 12.33 19.98
C CYS A 43 4.83 10.81 19.88
N VAL A 44 4.30 10.30 18.76
CA VAL A 44 4.20 8.84 18.50
C VAL A 44 5.59 8.21 18.44
N SER A 45 6.49 8.77 17.63
CA SER A 45 7.86 8.24 17.53
C SER A 45 8.64 8.36 18.84
N ALA A 46 8.36 9.41 19.63
CA ALA A 46 8.87 9.56 20.98
C ALA A 46 8.35 8.47 21.92
N GLN A 47 7.06 8.16 21.85
CA GLN A 47 6.43 7.08 22.62
C GLN A 47 7.02 5.71 22.27
N ASP A 48 7.22 5.42 20.98
CA ASP A 48 7.80 4.14 20.53
C ASP A 48 9.22 3.96 21.09
N THR A 49 10.03 5.04 21.06
CA THR A 49 11.37 5.05 21.66
C THR A 49 11.30 4.83 23.16
N ALA A 50 10.38 5.49 23.86
CA ALA A 50 10.17 5.34 25.30
C ALA A 50 9.68 3.93 25.67
N ALA A 51 8.79 3.34 24.87
CA ALA A 51 8.28 1.99 25.09
C ALA A 51 9.40 0.93 24.94
N LEU A 52 10.22 1.02 23.90
CA LEU A 52 11.38 0.13 23.67
C LEU A 52 12.37 0.21 24.83
N TRP A 53 12.73 1.43 25.25
CA TRP A 53 13.65 1.62 26.37
C TRP A 53 13.07 1.10 27.68
N LEU A 54 11.78 1.38 27.96
CA LEU A 54 11.11 0.92 29.16
C LEU A 54 11.03 -0.62 29.21
N MET A 55 10.73 -1.28 28.10
CA MET A 55 10.76 -2.73 28.02
C MET A 55 12.14 -3.30 28.39
N ASN A 56 13.22 -2.71 27.86
CA ASN A 56 14.57 -3.13 28.22
C ASN A 56 14.86 -2.93 29.70
N ARG A 57 14.44 -1.79 30.29
CA ARG A 57 14.60 -1.49 31.72
C ARG A 57 13.83 -2.46 32.61
N LEU A 58 12.67 -2.96 32.14
CA LEU A 58 11.87 -3.98 32.84
C LEU A 58 12.45 -5.41 32.69
N GLY A 59 13.63 -5.57 32.11
CA GLY A 59 14.30 -6.86 31.94
C GLY A 59 13.72 -7.75 30.84
N SER A 60 13.06 -7.16 29.83
CA SER A 60 12.49 -7.91 28.70
C SER A 60 13.53 -8.78 28.01
N SER A 61 13.12 -9.98 27.60
CA SER A 61 13.94 -10.86 26.74
C SER A 61 14.16 -10.23 25.36
N SER A 62 15.15 -10.71 24.61
CA SER A 62 15.37 -10.26 23.23
C SER A 62 14.16 -10.55 22.34
N PHE A 63 13.48 -11.66 22.57
CA PHE A 63 12.23 -12.00 21.89
C PHE A 63 11.12 -10.98 22.15
N GLN A 64 10.91 -10.60 23.42
CA GLN A 64 9.90 -9.58 23.76
C GLN A 64 10.20 -8.23 23.12
N LEU A 65 11.48 -7.81 23.06
CA LEU A 65 11.87 -6.59 22.35
C LEU A 65 11.58 -6.65 20.85
N SER A 66 11.86 -7.79 20.19
CA SER A 66 11.54 -7.96 18.77
C SER A 66 10.04 -7.98 18.49
N LEU A 67 9.22 -8.48 19.43
CA LEU A 67 7.76 -8.47 19.32
C LEU A 67 7.16 -7.05 19.28
N MET A 68 7.89 -6.01 19.65
CA MET A 68 7.44 -4.62 19.47
C MET A 68 7.15 -4.31 18.00
N ALA A 69 8.03 -4.75 17.09
CA ALA A 69 7.82 -4.58 15.65
C ALA A 69 6.59 -5.37 15.16
N THR A 70 6.38 -6.57 15.70
CA THR A 70 5.17 -7.37 15.41
C THR A 70 3.91 -6.68 15.93
N ALA A 71 3.92 -6.21 17.18
CA ALA A 71 2.78 -5.54 17.79
C ALA A 71 2.39 -4.26 17.04
N ALA A 72 3.36 -3.54 16.48
CA ALA A 72 3.11 -2.35 15.66
C ALA A 72 2.57 -2.70 14.27
N ALA A 73 3.08 -3.76 13.61
CA ALA A 73 2.74 -4.11 12.23
C ALA A 73 1.46 -4.95 12.11
N LEU A 74 1.21 -5.85 13.05
CA LEU A 74 0.10 -6.82 13.00
C LEU A 74 -1.30 -6.16 12.88
N PRO A 75 -1.62 -5.06 13.59
CA PRO A 75 -2.90 -4.38 13.41
C PRO A 75 -3.14 -3.88 11.98
N PHE A 76 -2.11 -3.35 11.34
CA PHE A 76 -2.23 -2.94 9.94
C PHE A 76 -2.50 -4.12 9.02
N PHE A 77 -1.83 -5.26 9.23
CA PHE A 77 -2.11 -6.48 8.48
C PHE A 77 -3.57 -6.93 8.63
N LEU A 78 -4.10 -6.94 9.86
CA LEU A 78 -5.44 -7.44 10.15
C LEU A 78 -6.55 -6.46 9.73
N PHE A 79 -6.32 -5.15 9.90
CA PHE A 79 -7.40 -4.15 9.83
C PHE A 79 -7.32 -3.20 8.63
N THR A 80 -6.28 -3.24 7.78
CA THR A 80 -6.17 -2.33 6.62
C THR A 80 -7.38 -2.45 5.67
N LEU A 81 -7.84 -3.67 5.37
CA LEU A 81 -9.02 -3.85 4.50
C LEU A 81 -10.33 -3.37 5.14
N PRO A 82 -10.67 -3.80 6.37
CA PRO A 82 -11.83 -3.23 7.09
C PRO A 82 -11.76 -1.72 7.26
N ALA A 83 -10.57 -1.18 7.52
CA ALA A 83 -10.37 0.26 7.68
C ALA A 83 -10.60 1.04 6.39
N GLY A 84 -10.13 0.52 5.26
CA GLY A 84 -10.40 1.10 3.94
C GLY A 84 -11.90 1.15 3.65
N ALA A 85 -12.62 0.05 3.91
CA ALA A 85 -14.06 0.00 3.77
C ALA A 85 -14.80 0.99 4.69
N ALA A 86 -14.36 1.09 5.92
CA ALA A 86 -14.94 2.04 6.88
C ALA A 86 -14.69 3.50 6.43
N ALA A 87 -13.51 3.82 5.88
CA ALA A 87 -13.18 5.14 5.36
C ALA A 87 -14.06 5.56 4.16
N ASP A 88 -14.59 4.58 3.40
CA ASP A 88 -15.49 4.83 2.29
C ASP A 88 -16.96 4.93 2.73
N THR A 89 -17.36 4.26 3.81
CA THR A 89 -18.77 4.14 4.25
C THR A 89 -19.14 5.06 5.40
N VAL A 90 -18.19 5.36 6.27
CA VAL A 90 -18.39 6.18 7.48
C VAL A 90 -18.01 7.64 7.18
N ASP A 91 -18.63 8.57 7.90
CA ASP A 91 -18.24 9.97 7.85
C ASP A 91 -16.78 10.15 8.30
N ARG A 92 -15.93 10.61 7.37
CA ARG A 92 -14.48 10.73 7.56
C ARG A 92 -14.09 11.60 8.76
N LYS A 93 -14.86 12.69 9.00
CA LYS A 93 -14.64 13.57 10.17
C LYS A 93 -14.90 12.81 11.47
N ARG A 94 -16.04 12.12 11.57
CA ARG A 94 -16.39 11.32 12.76
C ARG A 94 -15.39 10.20 12.99
N MET A 95 -14.96 9.56 11.91
CA MET A 95 -13.98 8.48 11.99
C MET A 95 -12.60 8.99 12.44
N LEU A 96 -12.12 10.15 11.94
CA LEU A 96 -10.88 10.77 12.42
C LEU A 96 -10.95 11.16 13.90
N ILE A 97 -12.07 11.71 14.35
CA ILE A 97 -12.27 12.04 15.77
C ILE A 97 -12.25 10.76 16.60
N GLY A 98 -13.03 9.74 16.21
CA GLY A 98 -13.09 8.47 16.93
C GLY A 98 -11.76 7.75 17.03
N THR A 99 -10.98 7.70 15.94
CA THR A 99 -9.66 7.07 15.93
C THR A 99 -8.64 7.85 16.78
N ASN A 100 -8.65 9.18 16.75
CA ASN A 100 -7.76 9.98 17.60
C ASN A 100 -8.16 9.89 19.09
N LEU A 101 -9.44 9.78 19.42
CA LEU A 101 -9.89 9.50 20.79
C LEU A 101 -9.45 8.10 21.24
N TRP A 102 -9.57 7.08 20.38
CA TRP A 102 -9.07 5.73 20.65
C TRP A 102 -7.56 5.73 20.93
N LEU A 103 -6.77 6.41 20.11
CA LEU A 103 -5.33 6.55 20.27
C LEU A 103 -4.98 7.26 21.59
N SER A 104 -5.70 8.36 21.90
CA SER A 104 -5.53 9.09 23.14
C SER A 104 -5.82 8.23 24.37
N VAL A 105 -6.96 7.53 24.38
CA VAL A 105 -7.35 6.63 25.49
C VAL A 105 -6.32 5.52 25.66
N SER A 106 -5.86 4.90 24.56
CA SER A 106 -4.86 3.84 24.60
C SER A 106 -3.53 4.31 25.20
N ALA A 107 -3.05 5.51 24.79
CA ALA A 107 -1.84 6.11 25.34
C ALA A 107 -2.02 6.55 26.81
N ALA A 108 -3.18 7.11 27.17
CA ALA A 108 -3.51 7.48 28.54
C ALA A 108 -3.56 6.27 29.48
N LEU A 109 -4.17 5.17 29.04
CA LEU A 109 -4.21 3.91 29.82
C LEU A 109 -2.79 3.36 30.05
N LEU A 110 -1.93 3.39 29.03
CA LEU A 110 -0.54 2.97 29.17
C LEU A 110 0.21 3.85 30.20
N ALA A 111 0.02 5.15 30.14
CA ALA A 111 0.58 6.07 31.12
C ALA A 111 0.06 5.80 32.54
N LEU A 112 -1.26 5.65 32.70
CA LEU A 112 -1.91 5.40 33.99
C LEU A 112 -1.46 4.08 34.63
N ILE A 113 -1.38 3.00 33.86
CA ILE A 113 -0.87 1.71 34.30
C ILE A 113 0.58 1.86 34.77
N GLY A 114 1.40 2.65 34.05
CA GLY A 114 2.78 2.95 34.40
C GLY A 114 2.92 3.75 35.70
N TRP A 115 2.11 4.80 35.88
CA TRP A 115 2.10 5.60 37.10
C TRP A 115 1.72 4.79 38.35
N ASN A 116 0.86 3.78 38.21
CA ASN A 116 0.46 2.89 39.31
C ASN A 116 1.46 1.73 39.54
N GLY A 117 2.58 1.67 38.81
CA GLY A 117 3.58 0.63 38.95
C GLY A 117 3.16 -0.76 38.47
N LEU A 118 2.06 -0.87 37.73
CA LEU A 118 1.49 -2.14 37.22
C LEU A 118 2.02 -2.51 35.84
N ILE A 119 2.95 -1.72 35.29
CA ILE A 119 3.44 -1.90 33.93
C ILE A 119 4.33 -3.15 33.82
N SER A 120 4.12 -3.92 32.77
CA SER A 120 4.92 -5.10 32.43
C SER A 120 5.17 -5.18 30.93
N PRO A 121 6.20 -5.89 30.45
CA PRO A 121 6.48 -6.01 29.02
C PRO A 121 5.30 -6.50 28.17
N PRO A 122 4.50 -7.52 28.58
CA PRO A 122 3.31 -7.92 27.83
C PRO A 122 2.25 -6.81 27.72
N LEU A 123 2.05 -6.01 28.78
CA LEU A 123 1.10 -4.90 28.75
C LEU A 123 1.52 -3.80 27.76
N ILE A 124 2.83 -3.53 27.65
CA ILE A 124 3.35 -2.59 26.66
C ILE A 124 3.06 -3.11 25.24
N LEU A 125 3.30 -4.40 24.96
CA LEU A 125 3.00 -5.01 23.65
C LEU A 125 1.51 -4.93 23.31
N VAL A 126 0.64 -5.20 24.28
CA VAL A 126 -0.81 -5.08 24.11
C VAL A 126 -1.19 -3.61 23.84
N ALA A 127 -0.64 -2.65 24.57
CA ALA A 127 -0.93 -1.24 24.34
C ALA A 127 -0.46 -0.78 22.95
N VAL A 128 0.72 -1.19 22.50
CA VAL A 128 1.23 -0.90 21.16
C VAL A 128 0.33 -1.50 20.08
N PHE A 129 -0.16 -2.72 20.27
CA PHE A 129 -1.13 -3.35 19.38
C PHE A 129 -2.44 -2.55 19.29
N PHE A 130 -3.01 -2.11 20.42
CA PHE A 130 -4.24 -1.28 20.43
C PHE A 130 -4.02 0.09 19.79
N ILE A 131 -2.87 0.70 19.99
CA ILE A 131 -2.47 1.95 19.30
C ILE A 131 -2.36 1.69 17.80
N GLY A 132 -1.75 0.57 17.40
CA GLY A 132 -1.68 0.13 16.01
C GLY A 132 -3.05 -0.03 15.34
N ILE A 133 -4.07 -0.54 16.06
CA ILE A 133 -5.47 -0.58 15.56
C ILE A 133 -5.94 0.84 15.23
N GLY A 134 -5.76 1.79 16.16
CA GLY A 134 -6.13 3.19 15.93
C GLY A 134 -5.50 3.76 14.66
N PHE A 135 -4.21 3.51 14.44
CA PHE A 135 -3.51 3.95 13.24
C PHE A 135 -3.96 3.24 11.97
N ALA A 136 -4.25 1.94 12.03
CA ALA A 136 -4.74 1.19 10.87
C ALA A 136 -6.05 1.79 10.31
N PHE A 137 -6.92 2.31 11.17
CA PHE A 137 -8.14 3.03 10.77
C PHE A 137 -7.90 4.52 10.47
N ASN A 138 -6.99 5.18 11.17
CA ASN A 138 -6.71 6.60 11.01
C ASN A 138 -6.07 6.92 9.66
N ALA A 139 -5.05 6.14 9.24
CA ALA A 139 -4.24 6.44 8.07
C ALA A 139 -5.03 6.52 6.75
N PRO A 140 -5.88 5.54 6.36
CA PRO A 140 -6.69 5.63 5.15
C PRO A 140 -7.75 6.73 5.24
N THR A 141 -8.30 6.96 6.43
CA THR A 141 -9.29 8.01 6.67
C THR A 141 -8.67 9.40 6.50
N TYR A 142 -7.47 9.61 7.05
CA TYR A 142 -6.73 10.87 6.91
C TYR A 142 -6.37 11.16 5.45
N SER A 143 -5.85 10.17 4.74
CA SER A 143 -5.53 10.28 3.32
C SER A 143 -6.76 10.66 2.47
N SER A 144 -7.91 10.04 2.75
CA SER A 144 -9.17 10.37 2.08
C SER A 144 -9.73 11.74 2.50
N ALA A 145 -9.53 12.15 3.77
CA ALA A 145 -10.01 13.45 4.27
C ALA A 145 -9.24 14.63 3.64
N ILE A 146 -7.98 14.46 3.27
CA ILE A 146 -7.21 15.52 2.59
C ILE A 146 -7.95 15.99 1.34
N THR A 147 -8.52 15.10 0.54
CA THR A 147 -9.26 15.47 -0.68
C THR A 147 -10.56 16.24 -0.42
N ASP A 148 -11.11 16.14 0.80
CA ASP A 148 -12.28 16.90 1.22
C ASP A 148 -11.91 18.28 1.81
N ILE A 149 -10.66 18.45 2.27
CA ILE A 149 -10.17 19.65 2.95
C ILE A 149 -9.60 20.65 1.94
N VAL A 150 -8.87 20.16 0.93
CA VAL A 150 -8.16 20.99 -0.04
C VAL A 150 -8.82 20.97 -1.41
N SER A 151 -8.64 22.05 -2.19
CA SER A 151 -9.09 22.10 -3.57
C SER A 151 -8.22 21.20 -4.49
N ARG A 152 -8.72 20.88 -5.69
CA ARG A 152 -7.94 20.10 -6.67
C ARG A 152 -6.58 20.73 -7.01
N GLN A 153 -6.47 22.06 -7.00
CA GLN A 153 -5.23 22.79 -7.26
C GLN A 153 -4.23 22.68 -6.11
N GLU A 154 -4.71 22.56 -4.87
CA GLU A 154 -3.91 22.43 -3.66
C GLU A 154 -3.48 20.98 -3.38
N LEU A 155 -4.15 19.98 -3.99
CA LEU A 155 -3.99 18.56 -3.66
C LEU A 155 -2.55 18.07 -3.82
N SER A 156 -1.88 18.43 -4.89
CA SER A 156 -0.47 18.04 -5.12
C SER A 156 0.46 18.57 -4.01
N SER A 157 0.28 19.84 -3.62
CA SER A 157 1.00 20.44 -2.49
C SER A 157 0.68 19.75 -1.18
N ALA A 158 -0.61 19.44 -0.90
CA ALA A 158 -1.03 18.76 0.32
C ALA A 158 -0.43 17.35 0.45
N VAL A 159 -0.38 16.58 -0.62
CA VAL A 159 0.25 15.24 -0.65
C VAL A 159 1.76 15.35 -0.38
N THR A 160 2.44 16.32 -1.00
CA THR A 160 3.87 16.56 -0.76
C THR A 160 4.13 16.93 0.71
N LEU A 161 3.31 17.80 1.29
CA LEU A 161 3.41 18.18 2.70
C LEU A 161 3.12 17.02 3.65
N GLY A 162 2.28 16.06 3.26
CA GLY A 162 2.09 14.79 3.98
C GLY A 162 3.40 13.99 4.08
N GLY A 163 4.18 13.92 3.00
CA GLY A 163 5.51 13.30 3.02
C GLY A 163 6.49 14.05 3.94
N VAL A 164 6.48 15.38 3.92
CA VAL A 164 7.29 16.21 4.84
C VAL A 164 6.92 15.93 6.31
N GLN A 165 5.62 15.84 6.60
CA GLN A 165 5.12 15.51 7.95
C GLN A 165 5.66 14.18 8.46
N MET A 166 5.59 13.12 7.63
CA MET A 166 6.09 11.79 8.00
C MET A 166 7.60 11.81 8.28
N ASN A 167 8.39 12.48 7.43
CA ASN A 167 9.83 12.60 7.60
C ASN A 167 10.21 13.40 8.88
N LEU A 168 9.52 14.51 9.14
CA LEU A 168 9.75 15.28 10.37
C LEU A 168 9.45 14.44 11.62
N GLY A 169 8.35 13.66 11.61
CA GLY A 169 8.01 12.77 12.72
C GLY A 169 9.08 11.72 12.97
N SER A 170 9.59 11.08 11.92
CA SER A 170 10.60 10.03 12.03
C SER A 170 12.00 10.52 12.42
N ILE A 171 12.34 11.77 12.11
CA ILE A 171 13.65 12.36 12.45
C ILE A 171 13.61 13.01 13.85
N LEU A 172 12.65 13.91 14.06
CA LEU A 172 12.60 14.71 15.27
C LEU A 172 12.00 13.94 16.45
N GLY A 173 11.03 13.07 16.19
CA GLY A 173 10.32 12.34 17.23
C GLY A 173 11.23 11.50 18.13
N PRO A 174 12.06 10.60 17.60
CA PRO A 174 12.95 9.79 18.42
C PRO A 174 13.98 10.61 19.18
N ALA A 175 14.56 11.68 18.58
CA ALA A 175 15.50 12.57 19.24
C ALA A 175 14.86 13.29 20.43
N ILE A 176 13.67 13.88 20.21
CA ILE A 176 12.89 14.54 21.25
C ILE A 176 12.49 13.52 22.32
N GLY A 177 12.01 12.35 21.91
CA GLY A 177 11.58 11.28 22.79
C GLY A 177 12.70 10.77 23.69
N GLY A 178 13.86 10.48 23.11
CA GLY A 178 15.03 10.04 23.87
C GLY A 178 15.52 11.09 24.87
N SER A 179 15.51 12.38 24.48
CA SER A 179 15.90 13.49 25.36
C SER A 179 14.88 13.71 26.49
N LEU A 180 13.59 13.77 26.16
CA LEU A 180 12.52 13.93 27.15
C LEU A 180 12.46 12.75 28.13
N LEU A 181 12.66 11.52 27.61
CA LEU A 181 12.63 10.32 28.42
C LEU A 181 13.63 10.34 29.58
N SER A 182 14.80 10.90 29.37
CA SER A 182 15.83 11.04 30.42
C SER A 182 15.47 12.09 31.47
N VAL A 183 14.63 13.09 31.13
CA VAL A 183 14.30 14.22 32.04
C VAL A 183 12.96 13.99 32.74
N ILE A 184 11.92 13.61 32.02
CA ILE A 184 10.54 13.55 32.55
C ILE A 184 10.01 12.11 32.72
N GLY A 185 10.77 11.11 32.27
CA GLY A 185 10.41 9.69 32.37
C GLY A 185 9.38 9.22 31.32
N PRO A 186 9.21 7.88 31.18
CA PRO A 186 8.41 7.29 30.12
C PRO A 186 6.91 7.57 30.25
N TYR A 187 6.37 7.57 31.46
CA TYR A 187 4.93 7.71 31.68
C TYR A 187 4.44 9.11 31.32
N THR A 188 5.28 10.14 31.58
CA THR A 188 4.98 11.51 31.14
C THR A 188 5.01 11.64 29.62
N VAL A 189 5.94 10.96 28.94
CA VAL A 189 5.99 10.91 27.46
C VAL A 189 4.69 10.31 26.92
N PHE A 190 4.20 9.20 27.51
CA PHE A 190 2.91 8.59 27.11
C PHE A 190 1.72 9.54 27.35
N SER A 191 1.72 10.29 28.47
CA SER A 191 0.68 11.28 28.78
C SER A 191 0.67 12.45 27.78
N ILE A 192 1.86 12.94 27.40
CA ILE A 192 2.00 13.99 26.38
C ILE A 192 1.48 13.50 25.04
N ASN A 193 1.81 12.26 24.64
CA ASN A 193 1.31 11.70 23.39
C ASN A 193 -0.23 11.56 23.39
N SER A 194 -0.82 11.15 24.51
CA SER A 194 -2.28 11.15 24.68
C SER A 194 -2.89 12.53 24.46
N ALA A 195 -2.30 13.57 25.05
CA ALA A 195 -2.74 14.96 24.88
C ALA A 195 -2.59 15.43 23.42
N CYS A 196 -1.52 15.01 22.72
CA CYS A 196 -1.33 15.33 21.30
C CYS A 196 -2.42 14.72 20.40
N PHE A 197 -2.88 13.50 20.69
CA PHE A 197 -4.02 12.92 19.96
C PHE A 197 -5.33 13.70 20.20
N LEU A 198 -5.57 14.20 21.42
CA LEU A 198 -6.69 15.10 21.70
C LEU A 198 -6.57 16.42 20.94
N LEU A 199 -5.35 16.96 20.80
CA LEU A 199 -5.11 18.15 20.00
C LEU A 199 -5.48 17.92 18.53
N VAL A 200 -5.11 16.78 17.95
CA VAL A 200 -5.52 16.42 16.57
C VAL A 200 -7.03 16.26 16.48
N ALA A 201 -7.67 15.58 17.43
CA ALA A 201 -9.12 15.43 17.47
C ALA A 201 -9.84 16.80 17.52
N ALA A 202 -9.33 17.74 18.34
CA ALA A 202 -9.84 19.11 18.43
C ALA A 202 -9.63 19.90 17.13
N ALA A 203 -8.48 19.73 16.47
CA ALA A 203 -8.22 20.32 15.16
C ALA A 203 -9.22 19.82 14.08
N VAL A 204 -9.50 18.51 14.09
CA VAL A 204 -10.48 17.90 13.19
C VAL A 204 -11.93 18.35 13.54
N LEU A 205 -12.25 18.58 14.81
CA LEU A 205 -13.56 19.14 15.23
C LEU A 205 -13.79 20.53 14.64
N ALA A 206 -12.76 21.37 14.56
CA ALA A 206 -12.84 22.70 13.96
C ALA A 206 -13.05 22.68 12.43
N TRP A 207 -12.84 21.55 11.77
CA TRP A 207 -13.05 21.41 10.34
C TRP A 207 -14.54 21.48 9.98
N ARG A 208 -14.93 22.47 9.18
CA ARG A 208 -16.29 22.63 8.62
C ARG A 208 -16.37 21.89 7.29
N ARG A 209 -17.15 20.81 7.23
CA ARG A 209 -17.32 19.97 6.03
C ARG A 209 -18.56 20.38 5.24
N LEU A 210 -18.41 20.52 3.92
CA LEU A 210 -19.53 20.53 2.97
C LEU A 210 -19.83 19.06 2.59
N TYR A 211 -21.03 18.61 2.88
CA TYR A 211 -21.45 17.21 2.73
C TYR A 211 -21.61 16.86 1.25
N CYS A 212 -20.85 15.89 0.73
CA CYS A 212 -21.09 15.27 -0.57
C CYS A 212 -21.20 13.75 -0.36
N ARG A 213 -22.39 13.18 -0.55
CA ARG A 213 -22.58 11.71 -0.55
C ARG A 213 -22.26 11.19 -1.95
N LEU A 214 -21.24 10.36 -2.08
CA LEU A 214 -21.03 9.52 -3.26
C LEU A 214 -21.80 8.19 -3.06
N PRO A 215 -22.37 7.62 -4.13
CA PRO A 215 -23.02 6.31 -4.06
C PRO A 215 -21.99 5.23 -3.73
N LEU A 216 -22.30 4.39 -2.74
CA LEU A 216 -21.41 3.39 -2.17
C LEU A 216 -21.47 2.08 -2.97
N GLU A 217 -20.35 1.60 -3.46
CA GLU A 217 -20.22 0.20 -3.90
C GLU A 217 -20.31 -0.74 -2.69
N LYS A 218 -20.94 -1.91 -2.87
CA LYS A 218 -20.97 -2.94 -1.83
C LYS A 218 -19.54 -3.45 -1.58
N PHE A 219 -19.04 -3.30 -0.36
CA PHE A 219 -17.67 -3.65 0.05
C PHE A 219 -17.21 -5.05 -0.39
N ALA A 220 -18.08 -6.07 -0.25
CA ALA A 220 -17.73 -7.44 -0.64
C ALA A 220 -17.44 -7.58 -2.15
N GLN A 221 -18.22 -6.92 -3.02
CA GLN A 221 -17.99 -6.95 -4.48
C GLN A 221 -16.67 -6.27 -4.85
N SER A 222 -16.35 -5.23 -4.15
CA SER A 222 -15.17 -4.42 -4.25
C SER A 222 -13.90 -5.22 -3.89
N LEU A 223 -13.95 -5.99 -2.79
CA LEU A 223 -12.85 -6.85 -2.34
C LEU A 223 -12.62 -8.02 -3.31
N ILE A 224 -13.70 -8.68 -3.76
CA ILE A 224 -13.62 -9.77 -4.74
C ILE A 224 -12.95 -9.28 -6.03
N GLY A 225 -13.27 -8.07 -6.48
CA GLY A 225 -12.62 -7.44 -7.64
C GLY A 225 -11.11 -7.29 -7.48
N ALA A 226 -10.64 -6.84 -6.31
CA ALA A 226 -9.20 -6.71 -6.02
C ALA A 226 -8.48 -8.07 -5.97
N ILE A 227 -9.07 -9.07 -5.30
CA ILE A 227 -8.49 -10.43 -5.22
C ILE A 227 -8.40 -11.03 -6.62
N ARG A 228 -9.43 -10.88 -7.43
CA ARG A 228 -9.46 -11.35 -8.83
C ARG A 228 -8.40 -10.66 -9.66
N TYR A 229 -8.25 -9.34 -9.52
CA TYR A 229 -7.21 -8.60 -10.21
C TYR A 229 -5.80 -9.12 -9.87
N VAL A 230 -5.50 -9.32 -8.59
CA VAL A 230 -4.22 -9.92 -8.15
C VAL A 230 -4.04 -11.32 -8.75
N ARG A 231 -5.08 -12.16 -8.71
CA ARG A 231 -5.01 -13.55 -9.19
C ARG A 231 -4.69 -13.66 -10.69
N TYR A 232 -5.20 -12.74 -11.51
CA TYR A 232 -5.06 -12.79 -12.96
C TYR A 232 -4.08 -11.74 -13.54
N THR A 233 -3.26 -11.12 -12.69
CA THR A 233 -2.22 -10.17 -13.12
C THR A 233 -0.86 -10.59 -12.59
N PRO A 234 -0.07 -11.38 -13.36
CA PRO A 234 1.23 -11.90 -12.92
C PRO A 234 2.19 -10.81 -12.43
N GLY A 235 2.20 -9.65 -13.11
CA GLY A 235 3.03 -8.52 -12.70
C GLY A 235 2.74 -8.02 -11.28
N VAL A 236 1.46 -7.93 -10.89
CA VAL A 236 1.08 -7.55 -9.52
C VAL A 236 1.50 -8.62 -8.51
N GLN A 237 1.36 -9.90 -8.86
CA GLN A 237 1.81 -11.01 -8.01
C GLN A 237 3.31 -10.93 -7.74
N VAL A 238 4.11 -10.64 -8.77
CA VAL A 238 5.57 -10.46 -8.64
C VAL A 238 5.90 -9.31 -7.68
N VAL A 239 5.27 -8.16 -7.85
CA VAL A 239 5.49 -7.00 -6.96
C VAL A 239 5.10 -7.32 -5.52
N LEU A 240 3.95 -7.95 -5.30
CA LEU A 240 3.47 -8.33 -3.96
C LEU A 240 4.40 -9.38 -3.31
N ALA A 241 4.86 -10.38 -4.06
CA ALA A 241 5.80 -11.39 -3.57
C ALA A 241 7.14 -10.76 -3.20
N ARG A 242 7.72 -9.91 -4.06
CA ARG A 242 8.96 -9.18 -3.76
C ARG A 242 8.81 -8.26 -2.55
N ASN A 243 7.67 -7.57 -2.43
CA ASN A 243 7.38 -6.72 -1.28
C ASN A 243 7.27 -7.53 0.02
N LEU A 244 6.57 -8.67 -0.01
CA LEU A 244 6.45 -9.58 1.15
C LEU A 244 7.83 -10.08 1.61
N LEU A 245 8.63 -10.59 0.68
CA LEU A 245 9.96 -11.13 0.97
C LEU A 245 10.90 -10.03 1.49
N PHE A 246 10.88 -8.85 0.86
CA PHE A 246 11.62 -7.70 1.36
C PHE A 246 11.18 -7.32 2.78
N ALA A 247 9.86 -7.26 3.04
CA ALA A 247 9.31 -6.91 4.34
C ALA A 247 9.71 -7.89 5.44
N ILE A 248 9.76 -9.20 5.15
CA ILE A 248 10.24 -10.22 6.08
C ILE A 248 11.70 -9.96 6.47
N VAL A 249 12.56 -9.66 5.50
CA VAL A 249 13.98 -9.46 5.79
C VAL A 249 14.24 -8.11 6.44
N ILE A 250 13.64 -7.02 5.93
CA ILE A 250 13.85 -5.67 6.47
C ILE A 250 13.35 -5.54 7.92
N SER A 251 12.39 -6.36 8.34
CA SER A 251 11.90 -6.38 9.72
C SER A 251 12.99 -6.72 10.74
N ALA A 252 14.14 -7.28 10.29
CA ALA A 252 15.31 -7.46 11.14
C ALA A 252 15.82 -6.12 11.71
N ILE A 253 15.65 -4.99 11.00
CA ILE A 253 16.04 -3.67 11.53
C ILE A 253 15.21 -3.31 12.78
N PRO A 254 13.89 -3.11 12.70
CA PRO A 254 13.11 -2.73 13.88
C PRO A 254 13.09 -3.81 14.97
N ALA A 255 13.33 -5.09 14.62
CA ALA A 255 13.40 -6.17 15.60
C ALA A 255 14.74 -6.24 16.33
N LEU A 256 15.87 -6.11 15.64
CA LEU A 256 17.21 -6.37 16.19
C LEU A 256 17.99 -5.10 16.53
N LEU A 257 17.77 -3.97 15.84
CA LEU A 257 18.45 -2.70 16.13
C LEU A 257 18.31 -2.25 17.60
N PRO A 258 17.10 -2.31 18.22
CA PRO A 258 16.97 -2.01 19.64
C PRO A 258 17.75 -2.98 20.53
N ILE A 259 17.86 -4.25 20.15
CA ILE A 259 18.62 -5.26 20.90
C ILE A 259 20.13 -4.93 20.85
N VAL A 260 20.64 -4.58 19.66
CA VAL A 260 22.04 -4.15 19.51
C VAL A 260 22.30 -2.88 20.32
N ALA A 261 21.44 -1.89 20.22
CA ALA A 261 21.60 -0.62 20.94
C ALA A 261 21.53 -0.80 22.46
N LEU A 262 20.47 -1.46 22.95
CA LEU A 262 20.18 -1.50 24.39
C LEU A 262 20.91 -2.62 25.14
N LYS A 263 21.02 -3.83 24.55
CA LYS A 263 21.59 -4.99 25.24
C LYS A 263 23.08 -5.20 24.94
N LYS A 264 23.53 -4.89 23.71
CA LYS A 264 24.92 -5.09 23.33
C LYS A 264 25.79 -3.86 23.60
N LEU A 265 25.31 -2.66 23.28
CA LEU A 265 26.05 -1.41 23.41
C LEU A 265 25.63 -0.56 24.61
N HIS A 266 24.60 -0.97 25.36
CA HIS A 266 24.11 -0.33 26.59
C HIS A 266 23.77 1.16 26.41
N PHE A 267 23.09 1.51 25.33
CA PHE A 267 22.71 2.88 25.01
C PHE A 267 21.78 3.47 26.05
N SER A 268 22.02 4.75 26.36
CA SER A 268 21.08 5.61 27.10
C SER A 268 19.81 5.89 26.26
N PRO A 269 18.75 6.42 26.91
CA PRO A 269 17.53 6.80 26.18
C PRO A 269 17.78 7.80 25.05
N GLY A 270 18.65 8.78 25.29
CA GLY A 270 19.02 9.80 24.30
C GLY A 270 19.75 9.20 23.10
N GLU A 271 20.71 8.30 23.35
CA GLU A 271 21.46 7.63 22.29
C GLU A 271 20.56 6.71 21.46
N LEU A 272 19.60 6.00 22.08
CA LEU A 272 18.60 5.21 21.34
C LEU A 272 17.76 6.11 20.41
N GLY A 273 17.33 7.26 20.89
CA GLY A 273 16.63 8.24 20.07
C GLY A 273 17.47 8.72 18.89
N LEU A 274 18.76 8.97 19.10
CA LEU A 274 19.69 9.39 18.05
C LEU A 274 19.93 8.31 16.99
N VAL A 275 19.91 7.02 17.34
CA VAL A 275 19.98 5.90 16.38
C VAL A 275 18.82 5.95 15.40
N PHE A 276 17.58 6.08 15.89
CA PHE A 276 16.41 6.20 15.02
C PHE A 276 16.39 7.51 14.24
N THR A 277 16.85 8.60 14.84
CA THR A 277 17.04 9.88 14.13
C THR A 277 18.02 9.77 12.98
N SER A 278 19.16 9.10 13.20
CA SER A 278 20.15 8.84 12.14
C SER A 278 19.54 8.03 10.99
N MET A 279 18.74 7.02 11.30
CA MET A 279 17.99 6.25 10.30
C MET A 279 17.00 7.14 9.53
N GLY A 280 16.27 8.03 10.21
CA GLY A 280 15.37 8.99 9.59
C GLY A 280 16.09 9.99 8.67
N ILE A 281 17.26 10.49 9.09
CA ILE A 281 18.11 11.35 8.25
C ILE A 281 18.57 10.59 6.98
N GLY A 282 19.02 9.33 7.13
CA GLY A 282 19.37 8.50 6.00
C GLY A 282 18.21 8.30 5.00
N ALA A 283 17.00 8.07 5.52
CA ALA A 283 15.78 7.96 4.71
C ALA A 283 15.49 9.26 3.94
N LEU A 284 15.61 10.41 4.59
CA LEU A 284 15.44 11.74 3.96
C LEU A 284 16.50 11.99 2.87
N LEU A 285 17.77 11.72 3.17
CA LEU A 285 18.86 11.87 2.19
C LEU A 285 18.61 10.96 0.96
N CYS A 286 18.15 9.73 1.18
CA CYS A 286 17.76 8.85 0.09
C CYS A 286 16.64 9.46 -0.76
N ALA A 287 15.58 9.96 -0.14
CA ALA A 287 14.42 10.51 -0.83
C ALA A 287 14.76 11.76 -1.65
N VAL A 288 15.63 12.63 -1.11
CA VAL A 288 15.94 13.93 -1.73
C VAL A 288 17.10 13.83 -2.72
N LEU A 289 18.12 13.03 -2.44
CA LEU A 289 19.33 12.96 -3.26
C LEU A 289 19.42 11.68 -4.08
N VAL A 290 19.30 10.49 -3.44
CA VAL A 290 19.61 9.22 -4.11
C VAL A 290 18.52 8.83 -5.12
N LEU A 291 17.24 8.93 -4.74
CA LEU A 291 16.12 8.53 -5.60
C LEU A 291 16.00 9.36 -6.89
N PRO A 292 16.06 10.71 -6.88
CA PRO A 292 15.96 11.49 -8.11
C PRO A 292 17.10 11.16 -9.09
N PHE A 293 18.35 11.09 -8.62
CA PHE A 293 19.50 10.76 -9.46
C PHE A 293 19.50 9.29 -9.90
N GLY A 294 19.12 8.38 -9.00
CA GLY A 294 19.06 6.96 -9.26
C GLY A 294 18.04 6.62 -10.35
N ARG A 295 16.81 7.11 -10.23
CA ARG A 295 15.72 6.90 -11.20
C ARG A 295 16.00 7.49 -12.57
N ALA A 296 16.81 8.53 -12.65
CA ALA A 296 17.19 9.13 -13.92
C ALA A 296 18.19 8.27 -14.72
N LYS A 297 18.92 7.37 -14.07
CA LYS A 297 20.04 6.63 -14.68
C LYS A 297 19.91 5.10 -14.64
N PHE A 298 19.12 4.56 -13.71
CA PHE A 298 19.12 3.13 -13.42
C PHE A 298 17.70 2.58 -13.40
N SER A 299 17.56 1.31 -13.76
CA SER A 299 16.27 0.61 -13.70
C SER A 299 15.82 0.35 -12.25
N PRO A 300 14.51 0.22 -11.99
CA PRO A 300 13.97 -0.13 -10.67
C PRO A 300 14.55 -1.44 -10.11
N ASN A 301 14.82 -2.42 -10.97
CA ASN A 301 15.44 -3.68 -10.58
C ASN A 301 16.86 -3.50 -10.05
N LEU A 302 17.67 -2.65 -10.71
CA LEU A 302 19.04 -2.37 -10.26
C LEU A 302 19.01 -1.58 -8.95
N LEU A 303 18.14 -0.59 -8.81
CA LEU A 303 18.02 0.20 -7.58
C LEU A 303 17.62 -0.68 -6.39
N THR A 304 16.67 -1.61 -6.56
CA THR A 304 16.31 -2.56 -5.49
C THR A 304 17.44 -3.53 -5.19
N LEU A 305 18.22 -3.96 -6.18
CA LEU A 305 19.40 -4.81 -5.96
C LEU A 305 20.47 -4.06 -5.15
N VAL A 306 20.80 -2.83 -5.52
CA VAL A 306 21.76 -1.98 -4.80
C VAL A 306 21.31 -1.75 -3.36
N ALA A 307 20.02 -1.47 -3.14
CA ALA A 307 19.45 -1.34 -1.81
C ALA A 307 19.62 -2.61 -0.97
N ASN A 308 19.37 -3.78 -1.56
CA ASN A 308 19.53 -5.06 -0.87
C ASN A 308 21.01 -5.37 -0.57
N MET A 309 21.95 -5.03 -1.47
CA MET A 309 23.38 -5.17 -1.21
C MET A 309 23.84 -4.25 -0.07
N LEU A 310 23.37 -3.00 -0.08
CA LEU A 310 23.62 -2.06 1.01
C LEU A 310 23.06 -2.59 2.34
N LEU A 311 21.86 -3.17 2.32
CA LEU A 311 21.23 -3.77 3.50
C LEU A 311 22.00 -4.98 4.02
N CYS A 312 22.54 -5.83 3.14
CA CYS A 312 23.46 -6.92 3.53
C CYS A 312 24.69 -6.38 4.26
N ALA A 313 25.32 -5.32 3.73
CA ALA A 313 26.44 -4.66 4.37
C ALA A 313 26.06 -4.07 5.73
N VAL A 314 24.90 -3.42 5.81
CA VAL A 314 24.33 -2.88 7.06
C VAL A 314 24.21 -3.97 8.13
N PHE A 315 23.58 -5.10 7.81
CA PHE A 315 23.45 -6.20 8.76
C PHE A 315 24.80 -6.78 9.21
N ALA A 316 25.73 -6.98 8.27
CA ALA A 316 27.06 -7.49 8.59
C ALA A 316 27.82 -6.52 9.51
N VAL A 317 27.78 -5.21 9.22
CA VAL A 317 28.46 -4.21 10.05
C VAL A 317 27.77 -4.06 11.41
N MET A 318 26.43 -4.12 11.50
CA MET A 318 25.70 -4.13 12.78
C MET A 318 26.08 -5.33 13.64
N ALA A 319 26.28 -6.52 13.04
CA ALA A 319 26.74 -7.72 13.75
C ALA A 319 28.14 -7.51 14.36
N LEU A 320 29.03 -6.81 13.65
CA LEU A 320 30.39 -6.53 14.09
C LEU A 320 30.51 -5.28 14.97
N ALA A 321 29.44 -4.48 15.10
CA ALA A 321 29.49 -3.21 15.79
C ALA A 321 29.86 -3.39 17.27
N ARG A 322 30.92 -2.71 17.69
CA ARG A 322 31.41 -2.63 19.07
C ARG A 322 31.45 -1.19 19.57
N ALA A 323 31.41 -0.22 18.68
CA ALA A 323 31.45 1.21 18.99
C ALA A 323 30.09 1.85 18.72
N GLN A 324 29.67 2.74 19.60
CA GLN A 324 28.41 3.49 19.50
C GLN A 324 28.35 4.31 18.21
N LEU A 325 29.42 5.02 17.85
CA LEU A 325 29.50 5.84 16.64
C LEU A 325 29.23 5.03 15.38
N LEU A 326 29.73 3.78 15.32
CA LEU A 326 29.51 2.90 14.18
C LEU A 326 28.03 2.57 14.01
N LEU A 327 27.29 2.35 15.10
CA LEU A 327 25.86 2.06 15.04
C LEU A 327 25.05 3.26 14.51
N PHE A 328 25.40 4.50 14.86
CA PHE A 328 24.77 5.70 14.29
C PHE A 328 24.95 5.78 12.78
N VAL A 329 26.19 5.62 12.32
CA VAL A 329 26.50 5.67 10.87
C VAL A 329 25.76 4.57 10.11
N VAL A 330 25.82 3.34 10.60
CA VAL A 330 25.17 2.19 9.98
C VAL A 330 23.66 2.31 9.95
N SER A 331 23.05 2.90 11.01
CA SER A 331 21.61 3.17 11.04
C SER A 331 21.20 4.20 9.98
N GLY A 332 22.03 5.19 9.68
CA GLY A 332 21.82 6.09 8.55
C GLY A 332 21.79 5.35 7.20
N PHE A 333 22.75 4.47 6.97
CA PHE A 333 22.75 3.62 5.77
C PHE A 333 21.56 2.64 5.74
N ALA A 334 21.11 2.13 6.89
CA ALA A 334 19.89 1.33 6.98
C ALA A 334 18.66 2.13 6.49
N GLY A 335 18.55 3.40 6.87
CA GLY A 335 17.51 4.29 6.39
C GLY A 335 17.56 4.53 4.88
N ILE A 336 18.76 4.70 4.31
CA ILE A 336 18.96 4.81 2.86
C ILE A 336 18.49 3.53 2.16
N ALA A 337 18.97 2.37 2.59
CA ALA A 337 18.64 1.08 1.97
C ALA A 337 17.15 0.76 2.02
N TRP A 338 16.53 0.96 3.19
CA TRP A 338 15.09 0.78 3.36
C TRP A 338 14.29 1.65 2.40
N THR A 339 14.56 2.96 2.42
CA THR A 339 13.81 3.93 1.62
C THR A 339 13.98 3.68 0.13
N LEU A 340 15.18 3.33 -0.32
CA LEU A 340 15.46 3.02 -1.72
C LEU A 340 14.64 1.83 -2.20
N ALA A 341 14.70 0.69 -1.51
CA ALA A 341 13.95 -0.52 -1.90
C ALA A 341 12.43 -0.34 -1.77
N ALA A 342 11.96 0.19 -0.62
CA ALA A 342 10.53 0.37 -0.37
C ALA A 342 9.89 1.32 -1.37
N SER A 343 10.59 2.42 -1.74
CA SER A 343 10.09 3.39 -2.73
C SER A 343 9.96 2.78 -4.13
N GLU A 344 10.93 1.96 -4.57
CA GLU A 344 10.86 1.31 -5.88
C GLU A 344 9.74 0.27 -5.94
N LEU A 345 9.60 -0.55 -4.88
CA LEU A 345 8.51 -1.52 -4.78
C LEU A 345 7.13 -0.84 -4.74
N TRP A 346 7.02 0.29 -4.04
CA TRP A 346 5.78 1.07 -4.00
C TRP A 346 5.44 1.68 -5.37
N VAL A 347 6.42 2.27 -6.05
CA VAL A 347 6.21 2.85 -7.40
C VAL A 347 5.85 1.76 -8.40
N ALA A 348 6.53 0.60 -8.37
CA ALA A 348 6.18 -0.54 -9.20
C ALA A 348 4.75 -1.03 -8.94
N ALA A 349 4.33 -1.10 -7.66
CA ALA A 349 2.96 -1.42 -7.29
C ALA A 349 1.97 -0.42 -7.88
N GLN A 350 2.19 0.90 -7.70
CA GLN A 350 1.30 1.95 -8.21
C GLN A 350 1.19 1.94 -9.75
N ARG A 351 2.29 1.64 -10.45
CA ARG A 351 2.32 1.53 -11.91
C ARG A 351 1.60 0.30 -12.46
N SER A 352 1.45 -0.75 -11.66
CA SER A 352 0.74 -1.97 -12.05
C SER A 352 -0.76 -1.95 -11.69
N MET A 353 -1.24 -0.89 -11.04
CA MET A 353 -2.61 -0.78 -10.52
C MET A 353 -3.44 0.20 -11.34
N PRO A 354 -4.57 -0.26 -11.95
CA PRO A 354 -5.48 0.62 -12.66
C PRO A 354 -6.21 1.56 -11.69
N GLU A 355 -6.66 2.71 -12.17
CA GLU A 355 -7.27 3.75 -11.34
C GLU A 355 -8.45 3.26 -10.52
N TRP A 356 -9.33 2.44 -11.13
CA TRP A 356 -10.53 1.92 -10.47
C TRP A 356 -10.26 0.95 -9.31
N ALA A 357 -9.08 0.29 -9.28
CA ALA A 357 -8.70 -0.67 -8.24
C ALA A 357 -7.56 -0.17 -7.34
N ARG A 358 -6.97 1.00 -7.62
CA ARG A 358 -5.74 1.51 -6.99
C ARG A 358 -5.81 1.51 -5.46
N GLY A 359 -6.86 2.04 -4.87
CA GLY A 359 -7.00 2.09 -3.41
C GLY A 359 -6.98 0.71 -2.76
N ARG A 360 -7.71 -0.26 -3.34
CA ARG A 360 -7.82 -1.63 -2.83
C ARG A 360 -6.52 -2.42 -2.99
N LEU A 361 -5.89 -2.30 -4.16
CA LEU A 361 -4.61 -2.96 -4.43
C LEU A 361 -3.49 -2.36 -3.60
N SER A 362 -3.53 -1.05 -3.33
CA SER A 362 -2.63 -0.40 -2.36
C SER A 362 -2.82 -0.95 -0.95
N ALA A 363 -4.06 -1.22 -0.54
CA ALA A 363 -4.34 -1.87 0.74
C ALA A 363 -3.77 -3.30 0.79
N VAL A 364 -3.89 -4.09 -0.29
CA VAL A 364 -3.29 -5.43 -0.40
C VAL A 364 -1.76 -5.34 -0.33
N HIS A 365 -1.14 -4.35 -1.00
CA HIS A 365 0.30 -4.11 -0.92
C HIS A 365 0.74 -3.76 0.50
N MET A 366 0.02 -2.88 1.20
CA MET A 366 0.28 -2.55 2.61
C MET A 366 0.12 -3.77 3.51
N MET A 367 -0.91 -4.58 3.32
CA MET A 367 -1.08 -5.84 4.07
C MET A 367 0.09 -6.79 3.83
N SER A 368 0.53 -6.96 2.58
CA SER A 368 1.71 -7.77 2.25
C SER A 368 2.96 -7.27 2.97
N SER A 369 3.19 -5.95 2.99
CA SER A 369 4.32 -5.34 3.69
C SER A 369 4.24 -5.54 5.20
N GLN A 370 3.13 -5.17 5.82
CA GLN A 370 2.97 -5.23 7.27
C GLN A 370 2.87 -6.66 7.80
N GLY A 371 2.23 -7.57 7.04
CA GLY A 371 2.22 -8.99 7.34
C GLY A 371 3.62 -9.60 7.27
N GLY A 372 4.39 -9.24 6.24
CA GLY A 372 5.80 -9.63 6.11
C GLY A 372 6.65 -9.12 7.28
N MET A 373 6.48 -7.86 7.68
CA MET A 373 7.17 -7.28 8.84
C MET A 373 6.81 -7.99 10.14
N ALA A 374 5.53 -8.29 10.37
CA ALA A 374 5.09 -8.97 11.58
C ALA A 374 5.66 -10.39 11.66
N LEU A 375 5.57 -11.16 10.58
CA LEU A 375 6.11 -12.53 10.50
C LEU A 375 7.64 -12.54 10.63
N GLY A 376 8.32 -11.64 9.93
CA GLY A 376 9.77 -11.53 9.97
C GLY A 376 10.27 -11.16 11.36
N ALA A 377 9.64 -10.21 12.05
CA ALA A 377 10.02 -9.81 13.41
C ALA A 377 9.87 -10.97 14.42
N ILE A 378 8.84 -11.80 14.29
CA ILE A 378 8.69 -13.04 15.08
C ILE A 378 9.84 -14.01 14.75
N GLY A 379 10.12 -14.22 13.46
CA GLY A 379 11.19 -15.13 13.01
C GLY A 379 12.57 -14.69 13.52
N TRP A 380 12.94 -13.42 13.33
CA TRP A 380 14.20 -12.86 13.82
C TRP A 380 14.29 -12.87 15.34
N GLY A 381 13.19 -12.54 16.02
CA GLY A 381 13.10 -12.62 17.48
C GLY A 381 13.28 -14.03 18.03
N THR A 382 12.72 -15.04 17.37
CA THR A 382 12.92 -16.44 17.71
C THR A 382 14.38 -16.84 17.48
N LEU A 383 14.94 -16.48 16.33
CA LEU A 383 16.30 -16.84 15.98
C LEU A 383 17.33 -16.21 16.94
N VAL A 384 17.11 -14.98 17.38
CA VAL A 384 18.00 -14.32 18.35
C VAL A 384 17.97 -14.96 19.73
N THR A 385 16.89 -15.65 20.11
CA THR A 385 16.82 -16.40 21.37
C THR A 385 17.50 -17.76 21.29
N LEU A 386 17.46 -18.38 20.10
CA LEU A 386 18.10 -19.69 19.87
C LEU A 386 19.62 -19.55 19.64
N THR A 387 20.07 -18.36 19.22
CA THR A 387 21.46 -18.09 18.91
C THR A 387 21.96 -16.87 19.69
N ASN A 388 22.38 -15.85 18.97
CA ASN A 388 22.72 -14.53 19.50
C ASN A 388 22.42 -13.45 18.44
N VAL A 389 22.47 -12.17 18.82
CA VAL A 389 22.14 -11.08 17.92
C VAL A 389 23.12 -10.96 16.73
N ASP A 390 24.40 -11.25 16.96
CA ASP A 390 25.42 -11.14 15.93
C ASP A 390 25.19 -12.19 14.84
N LEU A 391 25.00 -13.47 15.22
CA LEU A 391 24.72 -14.55 14.27
C LEU A 391 23.38 -14.32 13.54
N THR A 392 22.36 -13.85 14.25
CA THR A 392 21.05 -13.54 13.64
C THR A 392 21.17 -12.48 12.56
N LEU A 393 21.96 -11.42 12.78
CA LEU A 393 22.23 -10.39 11.79
C LEU A 393 23.03 -10.92 10.59
N PHE A 394 24.00 -11.79 10.81
CA PHE A 394 24.71 -12.47 9.71
C PHE A 394 23.78 -13.37 8.90
N VAL A 395 22.87 -14.10 9.55
CA VAL A 395 21.86 -14.91 8.86
C VAL A 395 20.94 -14.02 8.04
N ALA A 396 20.51 -12.87 8.57
CA ALA A 396 19.68 -11.92 7.81
C ALA A 396 20.42 -11.40 6.55
N ALA A 397 21.72 -11.07 6.67
CA ALA A 397 22.54 -10.70 5.52
C ALA A 397 22.66 -11.86 4.51
N LEU A 398 22.93 -13.07 5.01
CA LEU A 398 23.12 -14.26 4.16
C LEU A 398 21.83 -14.68 3.44
N VAL A 399 20.66 -14.52 4.06
CA VAL A 399 19.36 -14.82 3.43
C VAL A 399 19.02 -13.79 2.35
N LEU A 400 19.33 -12.53 2.57
CA LEU A 400 18.99 -11.46 1.63
C LEU A 400 19.76 -11.56 0.31
N LEU A 401 21.01 -12.00 0.34
CA LEU A 401 21.86 -12.10 -0.83
C LEU A 401 21.33 -13.09 -1.88
N PRO A 402 21.14 -14.40 -1.57
CA PRO A 402 20.59 -15.36 -2.53
C PRO A 402 19.14 -15.02 -2.90
N LEU A 403 18.35 -14.50 -1.97
CA LEU A 403 16.99 -14.06 -2.26
C LEU A 403 16.96 -12.96 -3.33
N SER A 404 17.85 -11.98 -3.24
CA SER A 404 17.98 -10.90 -4.23
C SER A 404 18.39 -11.40 -5.61
N LEU A 405 19.26 -12.42 -5.66
CA LEU A 405 19.69 -13.05 -6.91
C LEU A 405 18.59 -13.94 -7.51
N LEU A 406 17.89 -14.71 -6.68
CA LEU A 406 16.78 -15.58 -7.09
C LEU A 406 15.59 -14.76 -7.65
N LEU A 407 15.35 -13.59 -7.09
CA LEU A 407 14.28 -12.69 -7.54
C LEU A 407 14.64 -11.86 -8.78
N ARG A 408 15.88 -11.95 -9.26
CA ARG A 408 16.37 -11.16 -10.42
C ARG A 408 15.55 -11.39 -11.70
N PRO A 409 15.13 -12.61 -12.06
CA PRO A 409 14.29 -12.84 -13.25
C PRO A 409 12.87 -12.31 -13.10
N LEU A 410 12.39 -12.07 -11.88
CA LEU A 410 11.08 -11.52 -11.60
C LEU A 410 11.15 -9.98 -11.65
N SER A 411 11.15 -9.42 -12.88
CA SER A 411 11.23 -7.97 -13.10
C SER A 411 10.05 -7.23 -12.45
N ILE A 412 10.32 -6.05 -11.86
CA ILE A 412 9.32 -5.07 -11.42
C ILE A 412 9.23 -3.88 -12.40
N ASP A 413 9.94 -3.95 -13.50
CA ASP A 413 9.93 -2.94 -14.55
C ASP A 413 8.86 -3.31 -15.58
N PHE A 414 7.67 -2.74 -15.43
CA PHE A 414 6.53 -2.97 -16.30
C PHE A 414 6.27 -1.77 -17.23
N THR A 415 7.21 -0.83 -17.30
CA THR A 415 7.01 0.45 -17.99
C THR A 415 6.84 0.32 -19.50
N GLU A 416 7.30 -0.77 -20.11
CA GLU A 416 7.28 -0.95 -21.56
C GLU A 416 6.04 -1.72 -22.08
N HIS A 417 5.28 -2.42 -21.22
CA HIS A 417 4.33 -3.43 -21.70
C HIS A 417 2.88 -3.29 -21.26
N LEU A 418 2.51 -2.33 -20.40
CA LEU A 418 1.13 -2.20 -19.91
C LEU A 418 0.68 -0.73 -19.94
N ASN A 419 0.06 -0.32 -21.04
CA ASN A 419 -0.67 0.93 -21.06
C ASN A 419 -2.00 0.77 -20.30
N ILE A 420 -1.96 1.05 -18.98
CA ILE A 420 -3.12 0.96 -18.07
C ILE A 420 -4.00 2.22 -18.07
N GLU A 421 -3.80 3.14 -19.02
CA GLU A 421 -4.67 4.29 -19.16
C GLU A 421 -6.10 3.83 -19.43
N PRO A 422 -7.11 4.43 -18.77
CA PRO A 422 -8.50 4.08 -19.01
C PRO A 422 -8.89 4.29 -20.48
N SER A 423 -9.48 3.29 -21.08
CA SER A 423 -10.06 3.34 -22.43
C SER A 423 -11.42 2.65 -22.42
N PRO A 424 -12.43 3.29 -21.82
CA PRO A 424 -13.75 2.69 -21.71
C PRO A 424 -14.32 2.40 -23.10
N LEU A 425 -14.78 1.17 -23.30
CA LEU A 425 -15.47 0.80 -24.54
C LEU A 425 -16.83 1.51 -24.62
N PRO A 426 -17.18 2.08 -25.78
CA PRO A 426 -18.49 2.68 -25.94
C PRO A 426 -19.58 1.63 -25.82
N THR A 427 -20.52 1.84 -24.90
CA THR A 427 -21.68 0.98 -24.70
C THR A 427 -22.73 1.24 -25.80
N ARG A 428 -22.60 0.57 -26.94
CA ARG A 428 -23.58 0.67 -28.05
C ARG A 428 -24.72 -0.35 -27.87
N PHE A 429 -25.51 -0.23 -26.79
CA PHE A 429 -26.65 -1.11 -26.51
C PHE A 429 -27.95 -0.63 -27.18
N HIS A 430 -27.89 0.01 -28.33
CA HIS A 430 -29.07 0.59 -29.00
C HIS A 430 -30.14 -0.43 -29.51
N ARG A 431 -29.92 -1.72 -29.27
CA ARG A 431 -30.77 -2.78 -29.83
C ARG A 431 -31.58 -3.59 -28.81
N PHE A 432 -31.56 -3.23 -27.53
CA PHE A 432 -32.35 -3.97 -26.54
C PHE A 432 -33.81 -3.49 -26.53
N PRO A 433 -34.79 -4.37 -26.79
CA PRO A 433 -36.22 -4.05 -26.69
C PRO A 433 -36.60 -3.66 -25.24
N ARG A 434 -35.89 -4.24 -24.27
CA ARG A 434 -36.00 -3.92 -22.85
C ARG A 434 -34.58 -3.88 -22.23
N PHE A 435 -34.25 -2.77 -21.59
CA PHE A 435 -32.96 -2.67 -20.89
C PHE A 435 -32.98 -3.58 -19.64
N PRO A 436 -31.94 -4.41 -19.45
CA PRO A 436 -31.78 -5.20 -18.23
C PRO A 436 -31.62 -4.30 -17.02
N LYS A 437 -32.13 -4.73 -15.86
CA LYS A 437 -31.88 -4.06 -14.60
C LYS A 437 -30.43 -4.31 -14.14
N PRO A 438 -29.84 -3.43 -13.31
CA PRO A 438 -28.47 -3.59 -12.82
C PRO A 438 -28.20 -4.94 -12.13
N GLU A 439 -29.21 -5.47 -11.42
CA GLU A 439 -29.16 -6.73 -10.68
C GLU A 439 -29.46 -7.97 -11.55
N ASP A 440 -29.97 -7.81 -12.78
CA ASP A 440 -30.29 -8.93 -13.67
C ASP A 440 -29.01 -9.68 -14.01
N GLY A 441 -29.01 -10.99 -13.86
CA GLY A 441 -27.88 -11.88 -14.11
C GLY A 441 -28.17 -13.32 -13.69
N PRO A 442 -27.25 -14.25 -13.95
CA PRO A 442 -25.98 -14.07 -14.70
C PRO A 442 -26.18 -13.69 -16.17
N VAL A 443 -25.25 -12.90 -16.70
CA VAL A 443 -25.23 -12.52 -18.13
C VAL A 443 -24.18 -13.33 -18.86
N VAL A 444 -24.58 -13.98 -19.94
CA VAL A 444 -23.69 -14.72 -20.84
C VAL A 444 -23.42 -13.88 -22.07
N ILE A 445 -22.19 -13.71 -22.43
CA ILE A 445 -21.75 -12.94 -23.60
C ILE A 445 -21.06 -13.90 -24.57
N TYR A 446 -21.50 -13.89 -25.80
CA TYR A 446 -20.90 -14.66 -26.89
C TYR A 446 -20.32 -13.73 -27.95
N MET A 447 -19.13 -14.08 -28.44
CA MET A 447 -18.51 -13.47 -29.61
C MET A 447 -18.17 -14.56 -30.62
N ASP A 448 -18.69 -14.44 -31.85
CA ASP A 448 -18.47 -15.40 -32.91
C ASP A 448 -17.38 -14.90 -33.86
N TYR A 449 -16.36 -15.72 -34.08
CA TYR A 449 -15.23 -15.44 -34.95
C TYR A 449 -15.18 -16.40 -36.12
N ARG A 450 -14.84 -15.90 -37.30
CA ARG A 450 -14.47 -16.70 -38.49
C ARG A 450 -13.01 -16.44 -38.79
N ILE A 451 -12.17 -17.47 -38.75
CA ILE A 451 -10.72 -17.36 -38.79
C ILE A 451 -10.16 -18.16 -39.95
N ALA A 452 -9.27 -17.54 -40.73
CA ALA A 452 -8.56 -18.25 -41.80
C ALA A 452 -7.66 -19.35 -41.22
N PRO A 453 -7.49 -20.51 -41.88
CA PRO A 453 -6.62 -21.57 -41.40
C PRO A 453 -5.19 -21.12 -41.11
N GLU A 454 -4.66 -20.20 -41.91
CA GLU A 454 -3.31 -19.67 -41.80
C GLU A 454 -3.12 -18.78 -40.54
N SER A 455 -4.19 -18.13 -40.07
CA SER A 455 -4.18 -17.23 -38.93
C SER A 455 -4.54 -17.90 -37.62
N ARG A 456 -4.88 -19.21 -37.65
CA ARG A 456 -5.41 -19.94 -36.49
C ARG A 456 -4.51 -19.89 -35.26
N GLU A 457 -3.22 -20.16 -35.41
CA GLU A 457 -2.28 -20.18 -34.27
C GLU A 457 -2.13 -18.80 -33.65
N SER A 458 -1.99 -17.77 -34.48
CA SER A 458 -1.89 -16.37 -34.01
C SER A 458 -3.16 -15.91 -33.29
N PHE A 459 -4.34 -16.29 -33.81
CA PHE A 459 -5.62 -16.03 -33.17
C PHE A 459 -5.73 -16.74 -31.83
N LEU A 460 -5.37 -18.02 -31.72
CA LEU A 460 -5.42 -18.77 -30.46
C LEU A 460 -4.49 -18.16 -29.41
N LEU A 461 -3.32 -17.68 -29.81
CA LEU A 461 -2.39 -17.00 -28.93
C LEU A 461 -2.98 -15.66 -28.41
N ALA A 462 -3.57 -14.85 -29.30
CA ALA A 462 -4.24 -13.61 -28.92
C ALA A 462 -5.42 -13.87 -27.96
N MET A 463 -6.23 -14.89 -28.23
CA MET A 463 -7.36 -15.28 -27.38
C MET A 463 -6.93 -15.84 -26.01
N HIS A 464 -5.77 -16.52 -25.95
CA HIS A 464 -5.22 -16.95 -24.66
C HIS A 464 -4.84 -15.74 -23.77
N GLY A 465 -4.27 -14.70 -24.35
CA GLY A 465 -4.05 -13.42 -23.67
C GLY A 465 -5.37 -12.79 -23.17
N MET A 466 -6.40 -12.77 -24.03
CA MET A 466 -7.73 -12.23 -23.72
C MET A 466 -8.38 -12.90 -22.50
N ARG A 467 -8.20 -14.22 -22.32
CA ARG A 467 -8.77 -14.96 -21.18
C ARG A 467 -8.43 -14.33 -19.84
N SER A 468 -7.17 -14.05 -19.60
CA SER A 468 -6.71 -13.47 -18.33
C SER A 468 -7.26 -12.06 -18.10
N LEU A 469 -7.40 -11.28 -19.18
CA LEU A 469 -7.94 -9.92 -19.13
C LEU A 469 -9.45 -9.93 -18.78
N MET A 470 -10.23 -10.81 -19.40
CA MET A 470 -11.67 -10.91 -19.13
C MET A 470 -11.95 -11.42 -17.72
N LEU A 471 -11.23 -12.44 -17.27
CA LEU A 471 -11.34 -12.95 -15.89
C LEU A 471 -10.94 -11.89 -14.85
N ARG A 472 -9.92 -11.09 -15.13
CA ARG A 472 -9.48 -9.97 -14.29
C ARG A 472 -10.57 -8.91 -14.14
N ASN A 473 -11.24 -8.56 -15.24
CA ASN A 473 -12.21 -7.47 -15.30
C ASN A 473 -13.63 -7.84 -14.87
N GLY A 474 -13.92 -9.10 -14.54
CA GLY A 474 -15.22 -9.42 -13.96
C GLY A 474 -15.90 -10.67 -14.52
N ALA A 475 -15.35 -11.31 -15.55
CA ALA A 475 -15.88 -12.59 -15.99
C ALA A 475 -15.68 -13.66 -14.90
N THR A 476 -16.72 -14.44 -14.64
CA THR A 476 -16.69 -15.59 -13.73
C THR A 476 -16.12 -16.82 -14.43
N THR A 477 -16.52 -17.01 -15.69
CA THR A 477 -15.99 -18.05 -16.57
C THR A 477 -15.64 -17.44 -17.92
N TRP A 478 -14.70 -18.06 -18.61
CA TRP A 478 -14.31 -17.72 -19.97
C TRP A 478 -13.90 -18.99 -20.71
N GLN A 479 -14.46 -19.20 -21.89
CA GLN A 479 -14.19 -20.36 -22.73
C GLN A 479 -14.05 -19.91 -24.17
N LEU A 480 -13.16 -20.57 -24.91
CA LEU A 480 -13.09 -20.50 -26.37
C LEU A 480 -13.41 -21.88 -26.94
N GLN A 481 -14.41 -21.94 -27.78
CA GLN A 481 -14.94 -23.17 -28.37
C GLN A 481 -14.69 -23.10 -29.88
N GLN A 482 -14.36 -24.24 -30.48
CA GLN A 482 -14.29 -24.41 -31.94
C GLN A 482 -15.51 -25.19 -32.39
N ASP A 483 -16.12 -24.77 -33.47
CA ASP A 483 -17.22 -25.48 -34.08
C ASP A 483 -16.72 -26.81 -34.66
N LEU A 484 -17.44 -27.90 -34.40
CA LEU A 484 -17.09 -29.23 -34.93
C LEU A 484 -17.53 -29.41 -36.39
N GLU A 485 -18.51 -28.63 -36.82
CA GLU A 485 -19.03 -28.68 -38.20
C GLU A 485 -18.28 -27.72 -39.13
N ASP A 486 -17.79 -26.57 -38.58
CA ASP A 486 -16.96 -25.61 -39.31
C ASP A 486 -15.67 -25.30 -38.52
N PRO A 487 -14.53 -25.94 -38.86
CA PRO A 487 -13.25 -25.74 -38.17
C PRO A 487 -12.71 -24.31 -38.20
N ASN A 488 -13.24 -23.45 -39.04
CA ASN A 488 -12.86 -22.04 -39.15
C ASN A 488 -13.69 -21.14 -38.23
N ARG A 489 -14.73 -21.68 -37.60
CA ARG A 489 -15.62 -20.97 -36.70
C ARG A 489 -15.22 -21.20 -35.24
N PHE A 490 -15.05 -20.08 -34.49
CA PHE A 490 -14.77 -20.09 -33.08
C PHE A 490 -15.80 -19.24 -32.35
N ARG A 491 -16.18 -19.68 -31.15
CA ARG A 491 -17.05 -18.96 -30.25
C ARG A 491 -16.33 -18.69 -28.93
N MET A 492 -16.21 -17.43 -28.58
CA MET A 492 -15.83 -17.04 -27.24
C MET A 492 -17.08 -16.86 -26.39
N GLU A 493 -17.09 -17.49 -25.23
CA GLU A 493 -18.17 -17.41 -24.25
C GLU A 493 -17.61 -16.88 -22.93
N MET A 494 -18.26 -15.90 -22.33
CA MET A 494 -17.98 -15.48 -20.97
C MET A 494 -19.25 -15.27 -20.15
N LEU A 495 -19.19 -15.61 -18.87
CA LEU A 495 -20.25 -15.41 -17.90
C LEU A 495 -19.88 -14.28 -16.94
N VAL A 496 -20.80 -13.38 -16.69
CA VAL A 496 -20.66 -12.26 -15.76
C VAL A 496 -21.80 -12.31 -14.74
N ALA A 497 -21.50 -12.00 -13.48
CA ALA A 497 -22.44 -12.20 -12.37
C ALA A 497 -23.73 -11.34 -12.47
N SER A 498 -23.67 -10.16 -13.09
CA SER A 498 -24.83 -9.28 -13.27
C SER A 498 -24.62 -8.30 -14.43
N TRP A 499 -25.70 -7.67 -14.88
CA TRP A 499 -25.65 -6.60 -15.87
C TRP A 499 -24.79 -5.41 -15.42
N SER A 500 -24.90 -5.02 -14.17
CA SER A 500 -24.06 -3.96 -13.61
C SER A 500 -22.57 -4.31 -13.61
N GLU A 501 -22.19 -5.58 -13.42
CA GLU A 501 -20.78 -6.00 -13.52
C GLU A 501 -20.29 -5.98 -14.97
N HIS A 502 -21.16 -6.34 -15.93
CA HIS A 502 -20.84 -6.23 -17.35
C HIS A 502 -20.60 -4.77 -17.77
N LEU A 503 -21.45 -3.84 -17.35
CA LEU A 503 -21.22 -2.41 -17.60
C LEU A 503 -19.90 -1.92 -16.99
N ARG A 504 -19.59 -2.35 -15.76
CA ARG A 504 -18.31 -2.04 -15.11
C ARG A 504 -17.12 -2.64 -15.84
N GLN A 505 -17.24 -3.80 -16.52
CA GLN A 505 -16.17 -4.31 -17.38
C GLN A 505 -15.82 -3.30 -18.49
N HIS A 506 -16.81 -2.74 -19.15
CA HIS A 506 -16.60 -1.73 -20.21
C HIS A 506 -15.93 -0.46 -19.66
N GLU A 507 -16.31 -0.01 -18.48
CA GLU A 507 -15.73 1.18 -17.82
C GLU A 507 -14.29 0.96 -17.34
N ARG A 508 -13.94 -0.29 -16.99
CA ARG A 508 -12.63 -0.68 -16.44
C ARG A 508 -11.59 -1.00 -17.50
N MET A 509 -11.96 -1.07 -18.77
CA MET A 509 -11.04 -1.40 -19.86
C MET A 509 -9.90 -0.37 -19.95
N THR A 510 -8.71 -0.88 -20.13
CA THR A 510 -7.49 -0.11 -20.36
C THR A 510 -7.10 -0.12 -21.83
N LYS A 511 -6.24 0.81 -22.26
CA LYS A 511 -5.76 0.83 -23.65
C LYS A 511 -5.13 -0.50 -24.07
N PHE A 512 -4.31 -1.09 -23.20
CA PHE A 512 -3.71 -2.40 -23.46
C PHE A 512 -4.75 -3.49 -23.70
N GLU A 513 -5.85 -3.49 -22.96
CA GLU A 513 -6.92 -4.47 -23.09
C GLU A 513 -7.72 -4.27 -24.38
N VAL A 514 -7.97 -3.01 -24.74
CA VAL A 514 -8.62 -2.66 -26.00
C VAL A 514 -7.74 -3.06 -27.19
N GLU A 515 -6.46 -2.75 -27.16
CA GLU A 515 -5.49 -3.15 -28.19
C GLU A 515 -5.43 -4.68 -28.34
N THR A 516 -5.40 -5.42 -27.21
CA THR A 516 -5.41 -6.89 -27.24
C THR A 516 -6.69 -7.44 -27.87
N TRP A 517 -7.84 -6.81 -27.56
CA TRP A 517 -9.12 -7.18 -28.16
C TRP A 517 -9.17 -6.84 -29.67
N GLU A 518 -8.66 -5.68 -30.07
CA GLU A 518 -8.57 -5.27 -31.48
C GLU A 518 -7.67 -6.22 -32.29
N ILE A 519 -6.54 -6.66 -31.71
CA ILE A 519 -5.68 -7.67 -32.34
C ILE A 519 -6.45 -8.98 -32.55
N ALA A 520 -7.17 -9.48 -31.55
CA ALA A 520 -7.98 -10.69 -31.70
C ALA A 520 -9.09 -10.50 -32.74
N ALA A 521 -9.75 -9.34 -32.75
CA ALA A 521 -10.81 -9.02 -33.72
C ALA A 521 -10.27 -8.87 -35.16
N SER A 522 -9.01 -8.44 -35.33
CA SER A 522 -8.40 -8.25 -36.66
C SER A 522 -8.24 -9.57 -37.47
N TYR A 523 -8.26 -10.72 -36.79
CA TYR A 523 -8.22 -12.03 -37.45
C TYR A 523 -9.58 -12.48 -38.00
N HIS A 524 -10.67 -11.73 -37.73
CA HIS A 524 -12.01 -12.07 -38.25
C HIS A 524 -12.12 -11.81 -39.75
N LEU A 525 -12.59 -12.83 -40.52
CA LEU A 525 -12.51 -12.83 -41.96
C LEU A 525 -13.51 -11.90 -42.66
N ASP A 526 -14.69 -11.66 -42.07
CA ASP A 526 -15.81 -11.05 -42.77
C ASP A 526 -15.68 -9.51 -42.93
N GLY A 527 -14.61 -8.90 -42.47
CA GLY A 527 -14.38 -7.44 -42.55
C GLY A 527 -15.40 -6.59 -41.78
N GLU A 528 -16.38 -7.26 -41.16
CA GLU A 528 -17.37 -6.66 -40.29
C GLU A 528 -16.92 -6.73 -38.79
N PRO A 529 -17.47 -5.89 -37.92
CA PRO A 529 -17.22 -6.01 -36.49
C PRO A 529 -17.68 -7.37 -35.96
N VAL A 530 -16.86 -8.01 -35.11
CA VAL A 530 -17.19 -9.30 -34.49
C VAL A 530 -18.57 -9.20 -33.81
N PRO A 531 -19.53 -10.10 -34.17
CA PRO A 531 -20.85 -10.09 -33.57
C PRO A 531 -20.79 -10.41 -32.08
N VAL A 532 -21.41 -9.54 -31.26
CA VAL A 532 -21.50 -9.71 -29.81
C VAL A 532 -22.95 -9.91 -29.40
N HIS A 533 -23.22 -11.01 -28.73
CA HIS A 533 -24.56 -11.38 -28.27
C HIS A 533 -24.60 -11.44 -26.75
N HIS A 534 -25.68 -10.91 -26.16
CA HIS A 534 -25.89 -10.90 -24.72
C HIS A 534 -27.14 -11.72 -24.38
N PHE A 535 -27.01 -12.66 -23.47
CA PHE A 535 -28.08 -13.49 -22.97
C PHE A 535 -28.22 -13.40 -21.47
N LEU A 536 -29.43 -13.36 -20.97
CA LEU A 536 -29.71 -13.51 -19.55
C LEU A 536 -29.91 -15.02 -19.28
N SER A 537 -29.13 -15.58 -18.37
CA SER A 537 -29.32 -16.96 -17.93
C SER A 537 -30.64 -17.09 -17.18
N VAL A 538 -31.49 -18.01 -17.63
CA VAL A 538 -32.80 -18.32 -17.01
C VAL A 538 -32.80 -19.63 -16.24
N ASP A 539 -31.62 -20.24 -16.06
CA ASP A 539 -31.50 -21.53 -15.40
C ASP A 539 -31.72 -21.43 -13.90
N ARG A 540 -32.62 -22.24 -13.35
CA ARG A 540 -33.04 -22.17 -11.96
C ARG A 540 -31.90 -22.48 -10.96
N GLU A 541 -30.95 -23.34 -11.31
CA GLU A 541 -29.80 -23.68 -10.44
C GLU A 541 -28.81 -22.51 -10.30
N VAL A 542 -28.62 -21.73 -11.35
CA VAL A 542 -27.76 -20.54 -11.34
C VAL A 542 -28.39 -19.41 -10.51
N LEU A 543 -29.72 -19.33 -10.49
CA LEU A 543 -30.47 -18.40 -9.65
C LEU A 543 -30.32 -18.72 -8.14
N LEU A 544 -30.22 -20.00 -7.77
CA LEU A 544 -30.04 -20.43 -6.37
C LEU A 544 -28.62 -20.14 -5.86
N LEU A 545 -27.59 -20.29 -6.68
CA LEU A 545 -26.21 -19.96 -6.32
C LEU A 545 -26.01 -18.43 -6.15
N GLY A 546 -26.79 -17.60 -6.83
CA GLY A 546 -26.80 -16.14 -6.65
C GLY A 546 -27.49 -15.68 -5.37
N HIS A 547 -28.35 -16.48 -4.76
CA HIS A 547 -29.06 -16.15 -3.51
C HIS A 547 -28.33 -16.60 -2.24
N THR A 548 -27.40 -17.55 -2.31
CA THR A 548 -26.57 -17.98 -1.16
C THR A 548 -25.37 -17.06 -0.90
N ALA A 549 -25.18 -16.02 -1.72
CA ALA A 549 -24.13 -15.00 -1.55
C ALA A 549 -24.69 -13.65 -1.05
N LYS A 550 -25.80 -13.69 -0.28
CA LYS A 550 -26.31 -12.51 0.45
C LYS A 550 -25.80 -12.46 1.87
#